data_40607be3261b21f9bbc08a043d32270d
#
_entry.id   40607be3261b21f9bbc08a043d32270d
#
_cell.length_a   1.000
_cell.length_b   1.000
_cell.length_c   1.000
_cell.angle_alpha   90.00
_cell.angle_beta   90.00
_cell.angle_gamma   90.00
#
_symmetry.space_group_name_H-M   'P 1'
#
loop_
_entity.id
_entity.type
_entity.pdbx_description
1 polymer ?
#
loop_
_entity_poly.entity_id
_entity_poly.type
_entity_poly.pdbx_seq_one_letter_code
_entity_poly.pdbx_strand_id
1 'polypeptide(L)'
;MYSITVRDRCAYALSLKLGNAPLFRTGVTALVDAKLSGPELGPDGLLIDFVAVQLALGATLAPLQNADLDRLRPFAGSTNRVSFREGAPPPCINRAGRNATAEIVAQFICDGLLAKIREL
;
A
#
# COMPACT_ATOMS: atom_id res chain seq x y z
N MET A 1 -7.95 21.19 13.00
CA MET A 1 -7.57 20.01 12.18
C MET A 1 -8.73 19.06 12.08
N TYR A 2 -9.08 18.69 10.90
CA TYR A 2 -10.17 17.75 10.62
C TYR A 2 -9.57 16.47 10.05
N SER A 3 -10.23 15.35 10.29
CA SER A 3 -9.79 14.09 9.72
C SER A 3 -10.96 13.18 9.40
N ILE A 4 -10.77 12.32 8.42
CA ILE A 4 -11.67 11.22 8.12
C ILE A 4 -10.85 9.95 8.02
N THR A 5 -11.49 8.82 8.29
CA THR A 5 -10.87 7.51 8.12
C THR A 5 -11.78 6.66 7.24
N VAL A 6 -11.19 6.08 6.21
CA VAL A 6 -11.87 5.08 5.39
C VAL A 6 -11.21 3.74 5.62
N ARG A 7 -12.00 2.67 5.55
CA ARG A 7 -11.53 1.32 5.80
C ARG A 7 -11.88 0.40 4.66
N ASP A 8 -10.95 -0.46 4.32
CA ASP A 8 -11.17 -1.54 3.38
C ASP A 8 -10.28 -2.71 3.79
N ARG A 9 -10.37 -3.80 3.06
CA ARG A 9 -9.55 -4.97 3.34
C ARG A 9 -9.00 -5.55 2.06
N CYS A 10 -7.89 -6.26 2.19
CA CYS A 10 -7.34 -7.04 1.10
C CYS A 10 -6.70 -8.32 1.65
N ALA A 11 -6.70 -9.34 0.82
CA ALA A 11 -6.06 -10.61 1.13
C ALA A 11 -5.03 -10.89 0.06
N TYR A 12 -3.84 -11.29 0.48
CA TYR A 12 -2.74 -11.60 -0.44
C TYR A 12 -1.83 -12.64 0.17
N ALA A 13 -0.95 -13.19 -0.62
CA ALA A 13 0.06 -14.13 -0.18
C ALA A 13 1.44 -13.59 -0.47
N LEU A 14 2.39 -13.99 0.33
CA LEU A 14 3.78 -13.58 0.14
C LEU A 14 4.71 -14.60 0.79
N SER A 15 5.99 -14.51 0.46
CA SER A 15 7.03 -15.26 1.12
C SER A 15 7.87 -14.33 1.97
N LEU A 16 8.27 -14.82 3.13
CA LEU A 16 9.12 -14.09 4.07
C LEU A 16 10.38 -14.87 4.35
N LYS A 17 11.48 -14.16 4.41
CA LYS A 17 12.74 -14.69 4.89
C LYS A 17 13.26 -13.78 5.98
N LEU A 18 13.25 -14.27 7.20
CA LEU A 18 13.63 -13.52 8.39
C LEU A 18 14.94 -14.07 8.92
N GLY A 19 15.99 -13.28 8.80
CA GLY A 19 17.33 -13.69 9.27
C GLY A 19 17.80 -14.96 8.60
N ASN A 20 18.20 -15.93 9.41
CA ASN A 20 18.69 -17.24 8.95
C ASN A 20 17.58 -18.28 8.87
N ALA A 21 16.35 -17.91 9.19
CA ALA A 21 15.24 -18.83 9.11
C ALA A 21 14.95 -19.23 7.67
N PRO A 22 14.38 -20.41 7.44
CA PRO A 22 13.98 -20.80 6.10
C PRO A 22 12.93 -19.87 5.53
N LEU A 23 12.92 -19.72 4.21
CA LEU A 23 11.85 -19.03 3.52
C LEU A 23 10.53 -19.72 3.79
N PHE A 24 9.49 -18.98 4.09
CA PHE A 24 8.16 -19.54 4.22
C PHE A 24 7.13 -18.66 3.54
N ARG A 25 6.05 -19.30 3.11
CA ARG A 25 4.93 -18.61 2.48
C ARG A 25 3.81 -18.44 3.49
N THR A 26 3.11 -17.33 3.38
CA THR A 26 1.98 -17.03 4.25
C THR A 26 0.91 -16.27 3.49
N GLY A 27 -0.32 -16.48 3.93
CA GLY A 27 -1.44 -15.66 3.49
C GLY A 27 -1.75 -14.61 4.54
N VAL A 28 -2.16 -13.46 4.07
CA VAL A 28 -2.49 -12.32 4.94
C VAL A 28 -3.84 -11.77 4.55
N THR A 29 -4.68 -11.52 5.54
CA THR A 29 -5.87 -10.68 5.38
C THR A 29 -5.61 -9.40 6.14
N ALA A 30 -5.52 -8.30 5.42
CA ALA A 30 -5.18 -7.01 5.99
C ALA A 30 -6.42 -6.12 6.06
N LEU A 31 -6.61 -5.49 7.21
CA LEU A 31 -7.52 -4.36 7.34
C LEU A 31 -6.70 -3.10 7.10
N VAL A 32 -7.19 -2.27 6.22
CA VAL A 32 -6.48 -1.04 5.83
C VAL A 32 -7.32 0.15 6.26
N ASP A 33 -6.77 0.94 7.15
CA ASP A 33 -7.37 2.20 7.57
C ASP A 33 -6.55 3.33 6.97
N ALA A 34 -7.20 4.13 6.14
CA ALA A 34 -6.60 5.33 5.57
C ALA A 34 -7.16 6.55 6.28
N LYS A 35 -6.29 7.26 6.98
CA LYS A 35 -6.66 8.47 7.68
C LYS A 35 -6.18 9.68 6.89
N LEU A 36 -7.11 10.55 6.54
CA LEU A 36 -6.81 11.80 5.85
C LEU A 36 -7.09 12.94 6.79
N SER A 37 -6.16 13.88 6.84
CA SER A 37 -6.27 15.05 7.74
C SER A 37 -6.00 16.32 6.95
N GLY A 38 -6.64 17.39 7.37
CA GLY A 38 -6.41 18.70 6.80
C GLY A 38 -6.86 19.81 7.74
N PRO A 39 -6.33 21.01 7.54
CA PRO A 39 -6.60 22.12 8.44
C PRO A 39 -7.97 22.76 8.24
N GLU A 40 -8.57 22.64 7.06
CA GLU A 40 -9.78 23.37 6.69
C GLU A 40 -10.76 22.47 5.97
N LEU A 41 -12.05 22.84 6.09
CA LEU A 41 -13.11 22.21 5.32
C LEU A 41 -13.36 23.03 4.07
N GLY A 42 -13.85 22.37 3.02
CA GLY A 42 -14.30 23.05 1.81
C GLY A 42 -15.62 23.79 2.01
N PRO A 43 -16.10 24.48 0.96
CA PRO A 43 -17.34 25.27 1.03
C PRO A 43 -18.56 24.42 1.37
N ASP A 44 -18.55 23.16 1.06
CA ASP A 44 -19.63 22.21 1.33
C ASP A 44 -19.52 21.58 2.73
N GLY A 45 -18.54 21.99 3.54
CA GLY A 45 -18.34 21.44 4.87
C GLY A 45 -17.57 20.13 4.89
N LEU A 46 -16.98 19.72 3.76
CA LEU A 46 -16.23 18.47 3.65
C LEU A 46 -14.74 18.76 3.61
N LEU A 47 -13.98 17.92 4.30
CA LEU A 47 -12.52 17.89 4.13
C LEU A 47 -12.18 17.41 2.72
N ILE A 48 -12.83 16.33 2.34
CA ILE A 48 -12.73 15.72 1.01
C ILE A 48 -13.95 14.82 0.84
N ASP A 49 -14.31 14.51 -0.40
CA ASP A 49 -15.43 13.62 -0.67
C ASP A 49 -15.10 12.21 -0.16
N PHE A 50 -15.79 11.80 0.89
CA PHE A 50 -15.60 10.50 1.52
C PHE A 50 -15.79 9.34 0.54
N VAL A 51 -16.81 9.41 -0.32
CA VAL A 51 -17.10 8.36 -1.28
C VAL A 51 -15.98 8.25 -2.31
N ALA A 52 -15.48 9.39 -2.78
CA ALA A 52 -14.37 9.41 -3.72
C ALA A 52 -13.10 8.77 -3.11
N VAL A 53 -12.84 9.05 -1.83
CA VAL A 53 -11.70 8.44 -1.14
C VAL A 53 -11.90 6.94 -0.96
N GLN A 54 -13.11 6.52 -0.62
CA GLN A 54 -13.42 5.10 -0.47
C GLN A 54 -13.19 4.34 -1.78
N LEU A 55 -13.64 4.92 -2.90
CA LEU A 55 -13.42 4.33 -4.21
C LEU A 55 -11.94 4.31 -4.58
N ALA A 56 -11.22 5.38 -4.27
CA ALA A 56 -9.78 5.44 -4.53
C ALA A 56 -9.01 4.38 -3.73
N LEU A 57 -9.41 4.16 -2.48
CA LEU A 57 -8.80 3.11 -1.67
C LEU A 57 -9.05 1.73 -2.28
N GLY A 58 -10.29 1.46 -2.67
CA GLY A 58 -10.62 0.20 -3.32
C GLY A 58 -9.80 -0.03 -4.59
N ALA A 59 -9.65 1.00 -5.40
CA ALA A 59 -8.84 0.92 -6.62
C ALA A 59 -7.36 0.70 -6.31
N THR A 60 -6.86 1.30 -5.24
CA THR A 60 -5.48 1.12 -4.81
C THR A 60 -5.23 -0.32 -4.35
N LEU A 61 -6.20 -0.91 -3.66
CA LEU A 61 -6.07 -2.27 -3.15
C LEU A 61 -6.35 -3.35 -4.21
N ALA A 62 -7.05 -3.02 -5.29
CA ALA A 62 -7.46 -4.00 -6.27
C ALA A 62 -6.31 -4.86 -6.81
N PRO A 63 -5.13 -4.30 -7.15
CA PRO A 63 -4.01 -5.13 -7.60
C PRO A 63 -3.50 -6.12 -6.54
N LEU A 64 -3.74 -5.84 -5.26
CA LEU A 64 -3.30 -6.68 -4.17
C LEU A 64 -4.28 -7.79 -3.85
N GLN A 65 -5.55 -7.65 -4.24
CA GLN A 65 -6.58 -8.62 -3.87
C GLN A 65 -6.28 -9.99 -4.46
N ASN A 66 -6.14 -10.97 -3.58
CA ASN A 66 -5.84 -12.35 -3.92
C ASN A 66 -4.55 -12.51 -4.72
N ALA A 67 -3.64 -11.56 -4.58
CA ALA A 67 -2.39 -11.55 -5.32
C ALA A 67 -1.32 -12.35 -4.59
N ASP A 68 -0.36 -12.83 -5.36
CA ASP A 68 0.90 -13.33 -4.85
C ASP A 68 1.92 -12.20 -4.98
N LEU A 69 2.28 -11.58 -3.87
CA LEU A 69 3.17 -10.42 -3.89
C LEU A 69 4.57 -10.77 -4.38
N ASP A 70 4.97 -12.04 -4.31
CA ASP A 70 6.25 -12.46 -4.85
C ASP A 70 6.31 -12.27 -6.37
N ARG A 71 5.16 -12.21 -7.02
CA ARG A 71 5.04 -12.07 -8.47
C ARG A 71 4.51 -10.70 -8.90
N LEU A 72 4.03 -9.93 -7.95
CA LEU A 72 3.42 -8.64 -8.25
C LEU A 72 4.49 -7.55 -8.15
N ARG A 73 4.65 -6.79 -9.21
CA ARG A 73 5.49 -5.60 -9.12
C ARG A 73 4.78 -4.54 -8.27
N PRO A 74 5.50 -3.80 -7.45
CA PRO A 74 6.96 -3.75 -7.30
C PRO A 74 7.55 -4.77 -6.33
N PHE A 75 6.75 -5.70 -5.81
CA PHE A 75 7.22 -6.67 -4.81
C PHE A 75 7.88 -7.88 -5.43
N ALA A 76 7.70 -8.07 -6.73
CA ALA A 76 8.01 -9.31 -7.44
C ALA A 76 9.40 -9.82 -7.13
N GLY A 77 9.40 -10.96 -6.45
CA GLY A 77 10.60 -11.68 -6.11
C GLY A 77 11.50 -10.93 -5.16
N SER A 78 11.90 -11.58 -4.11
CA SER A 78 12.89 -11.01 -3.20
C SER A 78 14.18 -10.66 -3.92
N THR A 79 14.37 -11.27 -5.08
CA THR A 79 15.54 -11.04 -5.92
C THR A 79 15.32 -9.95 -6.95
N ASN A 80 14.13 -9.45 -7.08
CA ASN A 80 13.81 -8.50 -8.14
C ASN A 80 14.25 -7.09 -7.77
N ARG A 81 15.53 -6.88 -7.81
CA ARG A 81 16.11 -5.59 -7.51
C ARG A 81 15.96 -4.59 -8.64
N VAL A 82 15.57 -5.06 -9.80
CA VAL A 82 15.37 -4.18 -10.95
C VAL A 82 14.20 -3.24 -10.74
N SER A 83 13.35 -3.51 -9.77
CA SER A 83 12.29 -2.59 -9.38
C SER A 83 12.83 -1.32 -8.76
N PHE A 84 14.10 -1.33 -8.34
CA PHE A 84 14.73 -0.20 -7.70
C PHE A 84 15.81 0.34 -8.59
N ARG A 85 15.84 1.65 -8.74
CA ARG A 85 16.96 2.30 -9.37
C ARG A 85 17.97 2.68 -8.31
N GLU A 86 19.22 2.46 -8.67
CA GLU A 86 20.34 2.90 -7.84
C GLU A 86 20.22 4.38 -7.53
N GLY A 87 20.34 4.74 -6.28
CA GLY A 87 20.28 6.12 -5.85
C GLY A 87 18.91 6.76 -5.84
N ALA A 88 17.89 6.09 -6.34
CA ALA A 88 16.53 6.59 -6.31
C ALA A 88 15.72 5.78 -5.30
N PRO A 89 15.24 6.37 -4.21
CA PRO A 89 14.46 5.61 -3.25
C PRO A 89 13.13 5.22 -3.86
N PRO A 90 12.83 3.93 -3.96
CA PRO A 90 11.49 3.52 -4.32
C PRO A 90 10.56 3.95 -3.19
N PRO A 91 9.47 4.63 -3.52
CA PRO A 91 8.66 5.28 -2.49
C PRO A 91 8.00 4.31 -1.53
N CYS A 92 7.71 3.09 -1.95
CA CYS A 92 6.85 2.22 -1.17
C CYS A 92 7.27 0.76 -1.20
N ILE A 93 8.50 0.45 -1.53
CA ILE A 93 8.93 -0.92 -1.61
C ILE A 93 10.24 -1.14 -0.87
N ASN A 94 10.46 -2.39 -0.50
CA ASN A 94 11.66 -2.79 0.22
C ASN A 94 12.88 -2.64 -0.68
N ARG A 95 13.82 -1.80 -0.28
CA ARG A 95 15.04 -1.57 -1.06
C ARG A 95 15.87 -2.81 -1.27
N ALA A 96 15.83 -3.71 -0.31
CA ALA A 96 16.55 -4.97 -0.43
C ALA A 96 15.85 -5.96 -1.35
N GLY A 97 14.62 -5.68 -1.75
CA GLY A 97 13.84 -6.56 -2.60
C GLY A 97 13.60 -7.91 -1.95
N ARG A 98 13.47 -7.94 -0.64
CA ARG A 98 13.43 -9.20 0.10
C ARG A 98 12.07 -9.59 0.61
N ASN A 99 11.44 -8.71 1.37
CA ASN A 99 10.18 -9.02 2.04
C ASN A 99 9.18 -7.92 1.78
N ALA A 100 7.97 -8.31 1.44
CA ALA A 100 6.84 -7.39 1.41
C ALA A 100 6.20 -7.40 2.79
N THR A 101 6.86 -6.76 3.75
CA THR A 101 6.35 -6.67 5.10
C THR A 101 5.11 -5.80 5.16
N ALA A 102 4.38 -5.87 6.27
CA ALA A 102 3.21 -5.02 6.46
C ALA A 102 3.55 -3.54 6.31
N GLU A 103 4.71 -3.13 6.80
CA GLU A 103 5.17 -1.74 6.68
C GLU A 103 5.39 -1.35 5.23
N ILE A 104 6.01 -2.23 4.45
CA ILE A 104 6.27 -1.98 3.02
C ILE A 104 4.96 -1.94 2.23
N VAL A 105 4.06 -2.86 2.51
CA VAL A 105 2.75 -2.89 1.86
C VAL A 105 1.95 -1.64 2.22
N ALA A 106 1.98 -1.24 3.49
CA ALA A 106 1.29 -0.02 3.92
C ALA A 106 1.82 1.21 3.19
N GLN A 107 3.14 1.30 3.00
CA GLN A 107 3.74 2.42 2.26
C GLN A 107 3.31 2.40 0.79
N PHE A 108 3.28 1.23 0.18
CA PHE A 108 2.79 1.08 -1.20
C PHE A 108 1.35 1.58 -1.33
N ILE A 109 0.49 1.18 -0.40
CA ILE A 109 -0.91 1.59 -0.40
C ILE A 109 -1.02 3.10 -0.19
N CYS A 110 -0.26 3.63 0.75
CA CYS A 110 -0.26 5.06 1.04
C CYS A 110 0.12 5.89 -0.20
N ASP A 111 1.19 5.52 -0.86
CA ASP A 111 1.64 6.25 -2.04
C ASP A 111 0.65 6.14 -3.20
N GLY A 112 0.09 4.95 -3.40
CA GLY A 112 -0.91 4.74 -4.43
C GLY A 112 -2.19 5.52 -4.19
N LEU A 113 -2.66 5.52 -2.94
CA LEU A 113 -3.85 6.27 -2.56
C LEU A 113 -3.62 7.77 -2.69
N LEU A 114 -2.48 8.24 -2.22
CA LEU A 114 -2.14 9.66 -2.28
C LEU A 114 -2.10 10.17 -3.72
N ALA A 115 -1.53 9.38 -4.62
CA ALA A 115 -1.51 9.74 -6.04
C ALA A 115 -2.94 9.88 -6.60
N LYS A 116 -3.83 8.98 -6.23
CA LYS A 116 -5.23 9.04 -6.69
C LYS A 116 -5.99 10.21 -6.08
N ILE A 117 -5.73 10.51 -4.81
CA ILE A 117 -6.37 11.64 -4.13
C ILE A 117 -5.98 12.96 -4.79
N ARG A 118 -4.72 13.09 -5.21
CA ARG A 118 -4.25 14.31 -5.86
C ARG A 118 -4.93 14.57 -7.21
N GLU A 119 -5.55 13.57 -7.78
CA GLU A 119 -6.30 13.70 -9.03
C GLU A 119 -7.78 14.05 -8.81
N LEU A 120 -8.23 14.05 -7.60
CA LEU A 120 -9.62 14.39 -7.28
C LEU A 120 -9.89 15.95 -7.28
#